data_d3105637e9096d3ab1476b3efe2eddf4
#
_entry.id   d3105637e9096d3ab1476b3efe2eddf4
#
_cell.length_a   1.000
_cell.length_b   1.000
_cell.length_c   1.000
_cell.angle_alpha   90.00
_cell.angle_beta   90.00
_cell.angle_gamma   90.00
#
_symmetry.space_group_name_H-M   'P 1'
#
loop_
_entity.id
_entity.type
_entity.pdbx_description
1 polymer ?
#
loop_
_entity_poly.entity_id
_entity_poly.type
_entity_poly.pdbx_seq_one_letter_code
_entity_poly.pdbx_strand_id
1 'polypeptide(L)' 'MLTEEQKKKIEELYNYYWKVYLEQETEEYKNMYLGKCFGIESILSYLGYKFESKYCVIPKEEE' A
#
# COMPACT_ATOMS: atom_id res chain seq x y z
N MET A 1 12.86 6.95 9.09
CA MET A 1 12.35 5.65 9.57
C MET A 1 10.91 5.82 10.03
N LEU A 2 10.05 4.85 9.69
CA LEU A 2 8.64 4.95 10.04
C LEU A 2 8.41 4.50 11.47
N THR A 3 7.55 5.23 12.17
CA THR A 3 7.10 4.81 13.50
C THR A 3 6.05 3.71 13.34
N GLU A 4 5.78 3.02 14.44
CA GLU A 4 4.74 1.98 14.41
C GLU A 4 3.38 2.57 14.07
N GLU A 5 3.09 3.76 14.56
CA GLU A 5 1.83 4.42 14.26
C GLU A 5 1.73 4.77 12.78
N GLN A 6 2.83 5.25 12.20
CA GLN A 6 2.85 5.56 10.77
C GLN A 6 2.67 4.31 9.93
N LYS A 7 3.34 3.22 10.32
CA LYS A 7 3.18 1.96 9.60
C LYS A 7 1.72 1.51 9.62
N LYS A 8 1.09 1.60 10.78
CA LYS A 8 -0.29 1.16 10.92
C LYS A 8 -1.23 1.97 10.05
N LYS A 9 -1.03 3.28 10.00
CA LYS A 9 -1.87 4.14 9.17
C LYS A 9 -1.69 3.83 7.69
N ILE A 10 -0.45 3.56 7.29
CA ILE A 10 -0.19 3.20 5.89
C ILE A 10 -0.86 1.88 5.56
N GLU A 11 -0.78 0.91 6.46
CA GLU A 11 -1.43 -0.38 6.23
C GLU A 11 -2.93 -0.22 6.08
N GLU A 12 -3.54 0.59 6.95
CA GLU A 12 -4.98 0.80 6.88
C GLU A 12 -5.38 1.47 5.57
N LEU A 13 -4.61 2.46 5.15
CA LEU A 13 -4.92 3.17 3.92
C LEU A 13 -4.76 2.27 2.70
N TYR A 14 -3.71 1.48 2.68
CA TYR A 14 -3.47 0.56 1.58
C TYR A 14 -4.58 -0.48 1.48
N ASN A 15 -4.99 -1.04 2.61
CA ASN A 15 -6.08 -2.00 2.64
C ASN A 15 -7.38 -1.38 2.17
N TYR A 16 -7.62 -0.14 2.58
CA TYR A 16 -8.82 0.57 2.16
C TYR A 16 -8.84 0.75 0.64
N TYR A 17 -7.71 1.16 0.05
CA TYR A 17 -7.66 1.36 -1.39
C TYR A 17 -7.88 0.05 -2.14
N TRP A 18 -7.32 -1.05 -1.66
CA TRP A 18 -7.54 -2.34 -2.30
C TRP A 18 -9.00 -2.76 -2.21
N LYS A 19 -9.62 -2.52 -1.06
CA LYS A 19 -11.03 -2.84 -0.90
C LYS A 19 -11.88 -2.05 -1.86
N VAL A 20 -11.63 -0.75 -1.97
CA VAL A 20 -12.39 0.09 -2.87
C VAL A 20 -12.16 -0.33 -4.33
N TYR A 21 -10.91 -0.66 -4.65
CA TYR A 21 -10.59 -1.14 -5.99
C TYR A 21 -11.44 -2.36 -6.37
N LEU A 22 -11.57 -3.30 -5.45
CA LEU A 22 -12.32 -4.52 -5.73
C LEU A 22 -13.82 -4.25 -5.87
N GLU A 23 -14.31 -3.16 -5.31
CA GLU A 23 -15.73 -2.83 -5.35
C GLU A 23 -16.11 -1.96 -6.54
N GLN A 24 -15.14 -1.44 -7.28
CA GLN A 24 -15.44 -0.56 -8.41
C GLN A 24 -15.92 -1.37 -9.60
N GLU A 25 -16.88 -0.78 -10.33
CA GLU A 25 -17.46 -1.45 -11.49
C GLU A 25 -16.88 -0.93 -12.80
N THR A 26 -16.32 0.26 -12.81
CA THR A 26 -15.78 0.80 -14.05
C THR A 26 -14.26 0.69 -14.05
N GLU A 27 -13.70 0.50 -15.26
CA GLU A 27 -12.25 0.41 -15.42
C GLU A 27 -11.56 1.69 -14.99
N GLU A 28 -12.22 2.81 -15.25
CA GLU A 28 -11.61 4.10 -14.95
C GLU A 28 -11.34 4.25 -13.46
N TYR A 29 -12.33 3.92 -12.64
CA TYR A 29 -12.17 4.04 -11.20
C TYR A 29 -11.27 2.94 -10.65
N LYS A 30 -11.34 1.75 -11.23
CA LYS A 30 -10.42 0.69 -10.83
C LYS A 30 -8.99 1.10 -11.05
N ASN A 31 -8.69 1.67 -12.21
CA ASN A 31 -7.32 2.09 -12.52
C ASN A 31 -6.85 3.20 -11.60
N MET A 32 -7.75 4.08 -11.20
CA MET A 32 -7.39 5.15 -10.28
C MET A 32 -6.94 4.60 -8.94
N TYR A 33 -7.71 3.66 -8.38
CA TYR A 33 -7.35 3.10 -7.08
C TYR A 33 -6.16 2.17 -7.17
N LEU A 34 -6.01 1.47 -8.28
CA LEU A 34 -4.82 0.66 -8.50
C LEU A 34 -3.57 1.54 -8.51
N GLY A 35 -3.68 2.70 -9.16
CA GLY A 35 -2.57 3.66 -9.16
C GLY A 35 -2.23 4.14 -7.76
N LYS A 36 -3.23 4.35 -6.92
CA LYS A 36 -2.98 4.77 -5.55
C LYS A 36 -2.23 3.68 -4.78
N CYS A 37 -2.61 2.42 -4.98
CA CYS A 37 -1.92 1.31 -4.33
C CYS A 37 -0.47 1.22 -4.79
N PHE A 38 -0.24 1.33 -6.09
CA PHE A 38 1.12 1.28 -6.63
C PHE A 38 1.95 2.47 -6.15
N GLY A 39 1.31 3.63 -6.01
CA GLY A 39 1.99 4.80 -5.50
C GLY A 39 2.50 4.59 -4.08
N ILE A 40 1.67 3.99 -3.23
CA ILE A 40 2.07 3.71 -1.87
C ILE A 40 3.22 2.71 -1.85
N GLU A 41 3.14 1.66 -2.68
CA GLU A 41 4.20 0.67 -2.76
C GLU A 41 5.51 1.29 -3.21
N SER A 42 5.44 2.19 -4.18
CA SER A 42 6.64 2.86 -4.68
C SER A 42 7.29 3.71 -3.62
N ILE A 43 6.49 4.47 -2.89
CA ILE A 43 7.02 5.34 -1.84
C ILE A 43 7.64 4.50 -0.73
N LEU A 44 6.97 3.43 -0.32
CA LEU A 44 7.51 2.55 0.71
C LEU A 44 8.81 1.93 0.27
N SER A 45 8.87 1.50 -0.99
CA SER A 45 10.09 0.91 -1.52
C SER A 45 11.24 1.90 -1.47
N TYR A 46 10.95 3.14 -1.82
CA TYR A 46 11.96 4.21 -1.77
C TYR A 46 12.48 4.42 -0.36
N LEU A 47 11.60 4.26 0.63
CA LEU A 47 11.96 4.45 2.02
C LEU A 47 12.59 3.20 2.65
N GLY A 48 12.67 2.11 1.91
CA GLY A 48 13.28 0.89 2.42
C GLY A 48 12.31 -0.08 3.06
N TYR A 49 11.05 0.00 2.71
CA TYR A 49 10.02 -0.87 3.26
C TYR A 49 9.26 -1.59 2.15
N LYS A 50 8.50 -2.59 2.53
CA LYS A 50 7.65 -3.32 1.59
C LYS A 50 6.45 -3.84 2.35
N PHE A 51 5.44 -4.30 1.60
CA PHE A 51 4.29 -4.98 2.20
C PHE A 51 4.53 -6.47 2.24
N GLU A 52 4.18 -7.06 3.36
CA GLU A 52 4.17 -8.50 3.48
C GLU A 52 2.84 -9.06 2.98
N SER A 53 2.70 -10.39 2.99
CA SER A 53 1.55 -11.06 2.38
C SER A 53 0.20 -10.62 2.95
N LYS A 54 0.16 -10.07 4.15
CA LYS A 54 -1.08 -9.57 4.74
C LYS A 54 -1.10 -8.05 4.79
N TYR A 55 -0.38 -7.44 3.88
CA TYR A 55 -0.32 -5.99 3.75
C TYR A 55 0.23 -5.31 5.00
N CYS A 56 1.10 -5.98 5.71
CA CYS A 56 1.82 -5.40 6.82
C CYS A 56 3.10 -4.76 6.31
N VAL A 57 3.40 -3.56 6.81
CA VAL A 57 4.59 -2.85 6.39
C VAL A 57 5.79 -3.40 7.17
N ILE A 58 6.76 -3.91 6.46
CA ILE A 58 7.98 -4.43 7.06
C ILE A 58 9.18 -3.84 6.34
N PRO A 59 10.34 -3.78 7.01
CA PRO A 59 11.55 -3.32 6.32
C PRO A 59 11.94 -4.31 5.24
N LYS A 60 12.54 -3.79 4.17
CA LYS A 60 13.11 -4.65 3.15
C LYS A 60 14.30 -5.39 3.74
N GLU A 61 14.38 -6.66 3.40
CA GLU A 61 15.51 -7.45 3.83
C GLU A 61 16.71 -7.13 2.98
N GLU A 62 17.87 -7.13 3.60
CA GLU A 62 19.08 -6.95 2.83
C GLU A 62 19.53 -8.28 2.27
N GLU A 63 19.93 -8.20 1.03
CA GLU A 63 20.32 -9.41 0.34
C GLU A 63 21.82 -9.54 0.26
#